data_d6d6737d22226ed3d2e8e48abf2c8d6c
#
_entry.id   d6d6737d22226ed3d2e8e48abf2c8d6c
#
_cell.length_a   1.000
_cell.length_b   1.000
_cell.length_c   1.000
_cell.angle_alpha   90.00
_cell.angle_beta   90.00
_cell.angle_gamma   90.00
#
_symmetry.space_group_name_H-M   'P 1'
#
loop_
_entity.id
_entity.type
_entity.pdbx_description
1 polymer ?
#
loop_
_entity_poly.entity_id
_entity_poly.type
_entity_poly.pdbx_seq_one_letter_code
_entity_poly.pdbx_strand_id
1 'polypeptide(L)'
;MQETNKKWLYLFILSLIWGTSYILIKKGLVGLTPLQLGAFRIVFTTIFLFLIGFKKLFKISKQQWGWVALSALLGTFLPVFLFAYAETQIDSSIASILNSLVPLFTIVLGFLLFKIAFTRNQIIGVVLGLLGAGILIFQGAEVNPEQNYLFAGF
;
A
#
# COMPACT_ATOMS: atom_id res chain seq x y z
N MET A 1 -2.38 -4.99 -29.44
CA MET A 1 -3.23 -5.87 -28.60
C MET A 1 -2.46 -6.60 -27.49
N GLN A 2 -1.22 -7.05 -27.68
CA GLN A 2 -0.47 -7.78 -26.61
C GLN A 2 -0.11 -6.93 -25.37
N GLU A 3 0.19 -5.67 -25.52
CA GLU A 3 0.58 -4.78 -24.40
C GLU A 3 -0.58 -4.48 -23.44
N THR A 4 -1.81 -4.34 -23.97
CA THR A 4 -3.00 -4.03 -23.14
C THR A 4 -3.38 -5.22 -22.25
N ASN A 5 -3.28 -6.45 -22.77
CA ASN A 5 -3.60 -7.66 -22.01
C ASN A 5 -2.61 -7.89 -20.87
N LYS A 6 -1.30 -7.57 -21.08
CA LYS A 6 -0.29 -7.65 -20.03
C LYS A 6 -0.56 -6.70 -18.87
N LYS A 7 -1.02 -5.49 -19.14
CA LYS A 7 -1.35 -4.49 -18.11
C LYS A 7 -2.47 -4.99 -17.19
N TRP A 8 -3.52 -5.57 -17.76
CA TRP A 8 -4.62 -6.14 -16.99
C TRP A 8 -4.19 -7.35 -16.14
N LEU A 9 -3.35 -8.22 -16.71
CA LEU A 9 -2.78 -9.34 -15.96
C LEU A 9 -1.94 -8.86 -14.76
N TYR A 10 -1.06 -7.87 -14.97
CA TYR A 10 -0.26 -7.29 -13.88
C TYR A 10 -1.12 -6.63 -12.81
N LEU A 11 -2.16 -5.91 -13.19
CA LEU A 11 -3.11 -5.32 -12.25
C LEU A 11 -3.84 -6.38 -11.44
N PHE A 12 -4.28 -7.46 -12.07
CA PHE A 12 -4.94 -8.58 -11.39
C PHE A 12 -4.00 -9.25 -10.38
N ILE A 13 -2.79 -9.59 -10.80
CA ILE A 13 -1.78 -10.19 -9.90
C ILE A 13 -1.47 -9.25 -8.74
N LEU A 14 -1.28 -7.96 -9.02
CA LEU A 14 -0.96 -6.96 -8.00
C LEU A 14 -2.11 -6.81 -6.99
N SER A 15 -3.35 -6.81 -7.44
CA SER A 15 -4.52 -6.72 -6.56
C SER A 15 -4.65 -7.94 -5.65
N LEU A 16 -4.34 -9.15 -6.15
CA LEU A 16 -4.30 -10.36 -5.32
C LEU A 16 -3.19 -10.29 -4.26
N ILE A 17 -1.98 -9.89 -4.65
CA ILE A 17 -0.84 -9.79 -3.74
C ILE A 17 -1.14 -8.76 -2.64
N TRP A 18 -1.63 -7.59 -3.01
CA TRP A 18 -1.94 -6.55 -2.03
C TRP A 18 -3.14 -6.88 -1.17
N GLY A 19 -4.21 -7.40 -1.76
CA GLY A 19 -5.42 -7.78 -1.02
C GLY A 19 -5.16 -8.87 0.02
N THR A 20 -4.35 -9.87 -0.32
CA THR A 20 -3.98 -10.93 0.63
C THR A 20 -2.96 -10.46 1.68
N SER A 21 -2.18 -9.41 1.39
CA SER A 21 -1.13 -8.91 2.29
C SER A 21 -1.67 -8.49 3.65
N TYR A 22 -2.83 -7.82 3.72
CA TYR A 22 -3.45 -7.40 4.98
C TYR A 22 -3.85 -8.58 5.87
N ILE A 23 -4.45 -9.60 5.27
CA ILE A 23 -4.80 -10.85 5.98
C ILE A 23 -3.53 -11.53 6.54
N LEU A 24 -2.46 -11.53 5.76
CA LEU A 24 -1.18 -12.12 6.19
C LEU A 24 -0.52 -11.32 7.31
N ILE A 25 -0.62 -9.98 7.29
CA ILE A 25 -0.15 -9.12 8.38
C ILE A 25 -0.91 -9.48 9.66
N LYS A 26 -2.24 -9.49 9.62
CA LYS A 26 -3.08 -9.82 10.79
C LYS A 26 -2.75 -11.20 11.36
N LYS A 27 -2.58 -12.21 10.48
CA LYS A 27 -2.18 -13.56 10.91
C LYS A 27 -0.77 -13.60 11.50
N GLY A 28 0.17 -12.85 10.95
CA GLY A 28 1.54 -12.74 11.46
C GLY A 28 1.60 -12.11 12.86
N LEU A 29 0.69 -11.18 13.17
CA LEU A 29 0.59 -10.52 14.47
C LEU A 29 0.10 -11.43 15.60
N VAL A 30 -0.41 -12.63 15.29
CA VAL A 30 -0.76 -13.62 16.33
C VAL A 30 0.48 -14.14 17.06
N GLY A 31 1.64 -14.22 16.37
CA GLY A 31 2.87 -14.75 16.95
C GLY A 31 4.05 -13.79 16.99
N LEU A 32 3.92 -12.61 16.35
CA LEU A 32 4.99 -11.63 16.21
C LEU A 32 4.53 -10.26 16.69
N THR A 33 5.45 -9.49 17.27
CA THR A 33 5.19 -8.07 17.53
C THR A 33 5.16 -7.30 16.21
N PRO A 34 4.49 -6.13 16.13
CA PRO A 34 4.47 -5.29 14.93
C PRO A 34 5.86 -4.95 14.40
N LEU A 35 6.81 -4.71 15.32
CA LEU A 35 8.20 -4.42 14.98
C LEU A 35 8.90 -5.63 14.35
N GLN A 36 8.73 -6.82 14.92
CA GLN A 36 9.29 -8.06 14.39
C GLN A 36 8.71 -8.38 13.01
N LEU A 37 7.39 -8.27 12.86
CA LEU A 37 6.73 -8.52 11.59
C LEU A 37 7.20 -7.55 10.51
N GLY A 38 7.25 -6.25 10.82
CA GLY A 38 7.78 -5.23 9.91
C GLY A 38 9.24 -5.49 9.52
N ALA A 39 10.08 -5.83 10.49
CA ALA A 39 11.49 -6.16 10.24
C ALA A 39 11.63 -7.39 9.33
N PHE A 40 10.90 -8.48 9.58
CA PHE A 40 10.92 -9.66 8.72
C PHE A 40 10.48 -9.33 7.29
N ARG A 41 9.41 -8.56 7.10
CA ARG A 41 8.95 -8.12 5.77
C ARG A 41 10.04 -7.37 5.02
N ILE A 42 10.72 -6.42 5.67
CA ILE A 42 11.80 -5.64 5.06
C ILE A 42 12.99 -6.54 4.73
N VAL A 43 13.44 -7.37 5.66
CA VAL A 43 14.61 -8.25 5.47
C VAL A 43 14.39 -9.21 4.31
N PHE A 44 13.27 -9.96 4.31
CA PHE A 44 12.99 -10.91 3.24
C PHE A 44 12.84 -10.21 1.89
N THR A 45 12.09 -9.09 1.83
CA THR A 45 11.94 -8.32 0.59
C THR A 45 13.30 -7.82 0.10
N THR A 46 14.15 -7.33 0.99
CA THR A 46 15.49 -6.83 0.65
C THR A 46 16.35 -7.94 0.08
N ILE A 47 16.37 -9.12 0.70
CA ILE A 47 17.14 -10.27 0.21
C ILE A 47 16.69 -10.63 -1.22
N PHE A 48 15.39 -10.81 -1.44
CA PHE A 48 14.87 -11.17 -2.76
C PHE A 48 15.15 -10.11 -3.82
N LEU A 49 14.90 -8.83 -3.50
CA LEU A 49 15.16 -7.74 -4.44
C LEU A 49 16.65 -7.55 -4.71
N PHE A 50 17.49 -7.78 -3.71
CA PHE A 50 18.94 -7.70 -3.89
C PHE A 50 19.46 -8.79 -4.81
N LEU A 51 18.98 -10.04 -4.67
CA LEU A 51 19.36 -11.13 -5.55
C LEU A 51 18.97 -10.87 -7.02
N ILE A 52 17.83 -10.24 -7.27
CA ILE A 52 17.33 -9.98 -8.62
C ILE A 52 17.88 -8.66 -9.18
N GLY A 53 17.99 -7.64 -8.35
CA GLY A 53 18.20 -6.25 -8.74
C GLY A 53 19.59 -5.68 -8.49
N PHE A 54 20.50 -6.42 -7.86
CA PHE A 54 21.81 -5.93 -7.43
C PHE A 54 22.55 -5.12 -8.50
N LYS A 55 22.62 -5.64 -9.73
CA LYS A 55 23.29 -4.95 -10.84
C LYS A 55 22.67 -3.59 -11.19
N LYS A 56 21.39 -3.37 -10.87
CA LYS A 56 20.68 -2.11 -11.16
C LYS A 56 21.04 -1.02 -10.17
N LEU A 57 21.49 -1.36 -8.96
CA LEU A 57 21.89 -0.39 -7.95
C LEU A 57 23.05 0.48 -8.42
N PHE A 58 24.01 -0.10 -9.18
CA PHE A 58 25.15 0.63 -9.73
C PHE A 58 24.81 1.61 -10.85
N LYS A 59 23.56 1.55 -11.36
CA LYS A 59 23.08 2.50 -12.38
C LYS A 59 22.50 3.79 -11.78
N ILE A 60 22.30 3.81 -10.44
CA ILE A 60 21.74 4.96 -9.73
C ILE A 60 22.86 5.97 -9.52
N SER A 61 22.68 7.20 -10.01
CA SER A 61 23.65 8.28 -9.81
C SER A 61 23.66 8.72 -8.33
N LYS A 62 24.79 9.29 -7.88
CA LYS A 62 24.91 9.81 -6.50
C LYS A 62 23.84 10.84 -6.15
N GLN A 63 23.42 11.65 -7.11
CA GLN A 63 22.38 12.67 -6.93
C GLN A 63 20.98 12.06 -6.75
N GLN A 64 20.71 10.89 -7.33
CA GLN A 64 19.44 10.20 -7.22
C GLN A 64 19.29 9.46 -5.89
N TRP A 65 20.40 9.08 -5.22
CA TRP A 65 20.35 8.31 -3.98
C TRP A 65 19.54 8.99 -2.87
N GLY A 66 19.61 10.31 -2.76
CA GLY A 66 18.81 11.06 -1.78
C GLY A 66 17.32 10.91 -2.00
N TRP A 67 16.87 11.00 -3.24
CA TRP A 67 15.47 10.82 -3.60
C TRP A 67 15.02 9.38 -3.46
N VAL A 68 15.88 8.42 -3.82
CA VAL A 68 15.62 6.99 -3.63
C VAL A 68 15.46 6.66 -2.15
N ALA A 69 16.37 7.17 -1.30
CA ALA A 69 16.30 6.96 0.14
C ALA A 69 15.04 7.57 0.77
N LEU A 70 14.69 8.81 0.38
CA LEU A 70 13.48 9.47 0.85
C LEU A 70 12.22 8.71 0.41
N SER A 71 12.16 8.29 -0.84
CA SER A 71 11.05 7.50 -1.37
C SER A 71 10.93 6.13 -0.67
N ALA A 72 12.05 5.47 -0.40
CA ALA A 72 12.08 4.20 0.31
C ALA A 72 11.63 4.36 1.77
N LEU A 73 12.06 5.44 2.44
CA LEU A 73 11.68 5.73 3.82
C LEU A 73 10.17 6.00 3.94
N LEU A 74 9.65 6.92 3.12
CA LEU A 74 8.25 7.35 3.20
C LEU A 74 7.29 6.36 2.54
N GLY A 75 7.69 5.75 1.42
CA GLY A 75 6.80 4.90 0.62
C GLY A 75 6.84 3.41 1.00
N THR A 76 7.84 2.97 1.78
CA THR A 76 7.98 1.55 2.13
C THR A 76 8.30 1.34 3.60
N PHE A 77 9.38 1.93 4.09
CA PHE A 77 9.86 1.65 5.44
C PHE A 77 8.85 2.05 6.52
N LEU A 78 8.44 3.30 6.56
CA LEU A 78 7.45 3.76 7.53
C LEU A 78 6.10 3.05 7.38
N PRO A 79 5.49 2.92 6.19
CA PRO A 79 4.22 2.24 6.04
C PRO A 79 4.22 0.79 6.51
N VAL A 80 5.32 0.04 6.30
CA VAL A 80 5.41 -1.35 6.74
C VAL A 80 5.17 -1.49 8.24
N PHE A 81 5.75 -0.60 9.04
CA PHE A 81 5.56 -0.61 10.51
C PHE A 81 4.22 -0.02 10.91
N LEU A 82 3.81 1.10 10.30
CA LEU A 82 2.54 1.76 10.62
C LEU A 82 1.35 0.84 10.36
N PHE A 83 1.31 0.13 9.23
CA PHE A 83 0.27 -0.87 8.96
C PHE A 83 0.30 -2.02 9.97
N ALA A 84 1.48 -2.52 10.34
CA ALA A 84 1.58 -3.58 11.34
C ALA A 84 1.06 -3.11 12.71
N TYR A 85 1.35 -1.88 13.11
CA TYR A 85 0.79 -1.29 14.34
C TYR A 85 -0.72 -1.05 14.24
N ALA A 86 -1.20 -0.49 13.14
CA ALA A 86 -2.63 -0.25 12.93
C ALA A 86 -3.43 -1.57 13.04
N GLU A 87 -2.98 -2.63 12.39
CA GLU A 87 -3.65 -3.92 12.39
C GLU A 87 -3.62 -4.66 13.74
N THR A 88 -2.91 -4.16 14.75
CA THR A 88 -3.10 -4.66 16.13
C THR A 88 -4.45 -4.26 16.71
N GLN A 89 -5.03 -3.14 16.26
CA GLN A 89 -6.19 -2.50 16.86
C GLN A 89 -7.40 -2.41 15.91
N ILE A 90 -7.19 -2.55 14.60
CA ILE A 90 -8.24 -2.53 13.60
C ILE A 90 -8.19 -3.81 12.74
N ASP A 91 -9.31 -4.11 12.10
CA ASP A 91 -9.38 -5.26 11.19
C ASP A 91 -8.70 -4.97 9.85
N SER A 92 -8.17 -6.04 9.23
CA SER A 92 -7.51 -5.96 7.92
C SER A 92 -8.44 -5.38 6.83
N SER A 93 -9.75 -5.60 6.94
CA SER A 93 -10.75 -5.00 6.04
C SER A 93 -10.72 -3.48 6.13
N ILE A 94 -10.73 -2.92 7.34
CA ILE A 94 -10.67 -1.47 7.56
C ILE A 94 -9.35 -0.90 7.08
N ALA A 95 -8.22 -1.53 7.43
CA ALA A 95 -6.90 -1.11 6.95
C ALA A 95 -6.82 -1.09 5.41
N SER A 96 -7.34 -2.13 4.74
CA SER A 96 -7.33 -2.22 3.27
C SER A 96 -8.21 -1.16 2.61
N ILE A 97 -9.36 -0.86 3.20
CA ILE A 97 -10.28 0.16 2.70
C ILE A 97 -9.67 1.55 2.84
N LEU A 98 -9.07 1.87 4.00
CA LEU A 98 -8.38 3.15 4.20
C LEU A 98 -7.22 3.31 3.22
N ASN A 99 -6.46 2.24 2.95
CA ASN A 99 -5.43 2.28 1.92
C ASN A 99 -5.98 2.50 0.51
N SER A 100 -7.24 2.17 0.24
CA SER A 100 -7.89 2.47 -1.05
C SER A 100 -8.06 3.98 -1.32
N LEU A 101 -7.89 4.83 -0.30
CA LEU A 101 -7.86 6.29 -0.44
C LEU A 101 -6.55 6.80 -1.05
N VAL A 102 -5.47 6.01 -1.04
CA VAL A 102 -4.15 6.43 -1.56
C VAL A 102 -4.22 6.96 -3.00
N PRO A 103 -4.90 6.32 -3.97
CA PRO A 103 -5.03 6.88 -5.31
C PRO A 103 -5.73 8.25 -5.34
N LEU A 104 -6.72 8.48 -4.46
CA LEU A 104 -7.38 9.78 -4.35
C LEU A 104 -6.37 10.85 -3.89
N PHE A 105 -5.66 10.60 -2.79
CA PHE A 105 -4.64 11.52 -2.30
C PHE A 105 -3.54 11.73 -3.34
N THR A 106 -3.15 10.70 -4.08
CA THR A 106 -2.16 10.82 -5.17
C THR A 106 -2.64 11.78 -6.25
N ILE A 107 -3.91 11.71 -6.66
CA ILE A 107 -4.47 12.65 -7.65
C ILE A 107 -4.52 14.05 -7.08
N VAL A 108 -5.09 14.23 -5.89
CA VAL A 108 -5.26 15.54 -5.26
C VAL A 108 -3.91 16.22 -5.02
N LEU A 109 -2.98 15.54 -4.35
CA LEU A 109 -1.66 16.09 -4.05
C LEU A 109 -0.80 16.25 -5.30
N GLY A 110 -0.89 15.30 -6.25
CA GLY A 110 -0.22 15.39 -7.53
C GLY A 110 -0.64 16.62 -8.33
N PHE A 111 -1.93 16.94 -8.33
CA PHE A 111 -2.44 18.15 -8.95
C PHE A 111 -2.02 19.42 -8.18
N LEU A 112 -2.23 19.44 -6.87
CA LEU A 112 -1.99 20.64 -6.05
C LEU A 112 -0.49 21.01 -5.95
N LEU A 113 0.37 20.01 -5.70
CA LEU A 113 1.78 20.25 -5.43
C LEU A 113 2.65 20.24 -6.70
N PHE A 114 2.32 19.36 -7.65
CA PHE A 114 3.15 19.12 -8.82
C PHE A 114 2.49 19.55 -10.13
N LYS A 115 1.24 20.06 -10.08
CA LYS A 115 0.44 20.47 -11.26
C LYS A 115 0.34 19.38 -12.32
N ILE A 116 0.32 18.10 -11.89
CA ILE A 116 0.16 16.96 -12.78
C ILE A 116 -1.28 16.94 -13.28
N ALA A 117 -1.45 16.94 -14.60
CA ALA A 117 -2.76 16.80 -15.21
C ALA A 117 -3.17 15.32 -15.24
N PHE A 118 -4.36 15.03 -14.73
CA PHE A 118 -4.96 13.69 -14.75
C PHE A 118 -6.07 13.63 -15.81
N THR A 119 -6.18 12.49 -16.48
CA THR A 119 -7.24 12.25 -17.47
C THR A 119 -8.58 12.04 -16.77
N ARG A 120 -9.68 12.38 -17.45
CA ARG A 120 -11.05 12.13 -16.93
C ARG A 120 -11.26 10.66 -16.54
N ASN A 121 -10.73 9.73 -17.32
CA ASN A 121 -10.86 8.29 -17.03
C ASN A 121 -10.16 7.89 -15.74
N GLN A 122 -9.00 8.49 -15.42
CA GLN A 122 -8.30 8.26 -14.16
C GLN A 122 -9.13 8.75 -12.96
N ILE A 123 -9.70 9.95 -13.07
CA ILE A 123 -10.54 10.53 -12.01
C ILE A 123 -11.79 9.66 -11.80
N ILE A 124 -12.49 9.30 -12.88
CA ILE A 124 -13.68 8.43 -12.82
C ILE A 124 -13.33 7.08 -12.18
N GLY A 125 -12.21 6.48 -12.59
CA GLY A 125 -11.76 5.19 -12.02
C GLY A 125 -11.52 5.26 -10.52
N VAL A 126 -10.89 6.33 -10.02
CA VAL A 126 -10.66 6.52 -8.57
C VAL A 126 -11.98 6.75 -7.83
N VAL A 127 -12.88 7.58 -8.37
CA VAL A 127 -14.20 7.82 -7.76
C VAL A 127 -15.00 6.52 -7.67
N LEU A 128 -15.06 5.74 -8.75
CA LEU A 128 -15.75 4.44 -8.75
C LEU A 128 -15.12 3.45 -7.76
N GLY A 129 -13.78 3.42 -7.68
CA GLY A 129 -13.08 2.59 -6.70
C GLY A 129 -13.41 2.97 -5.26
N LEU A 130 -13.46 4.28 -4.95
CA LEU A 130 -13.85 4.77 -3.63
C LEU A 130 -15.30 4.45 -3.28
N LEU A 131 -16.22 4.60 -4.23
CA LEU A 131 -17.63 4.23 -4.04
C LEU A 131 -17.74 2.74 -3.76
N GLY A 132 -17.03 1.88 -4.52
CA GLY A 132 -16.99 0.44 -4.27
C GLY A 132 -16.45 0.10 -2.89
N ALA A 133 -15.34 0.72 -2.48
CA ALA A 133 -14.77 0.57 -1.15
C ALA A 133 -15.76 1.04 -0.06
N GLY A 134 -16.43 2.18 -0.26
CA GLY A 134 -17.45 2.70 0.64
C GLY A 134 -18.63 1.72 0.83
N ILE A 135 -19.13 1.14 -0.25
CA ILE A 135 -20.22 0.15 -0.19
C ILE A 135 -19.79 -1.09 0.62
N LEU A 136 -18.54 -1.55 0.44
CA LEU A 136 -18.00 -2.67 1.20
C LEU A 136 -17.91 -2.36 2.71
N ILE A 137 -17.54 -1.11 3.06
CA ILE A 137 -17.57 -0.66 4.46
C ILE A 137 -18.98 -0.76 5.03
N PHE A 138 -19.97 -0.20 4.33
CA PHE A 138 -21.35 -0.16 4.83
C PHE A 138 -22.00 -1.55 4.96
N GLN A 139 -21.58 -2.51 4.12
CA GLN A 139 -22.12 -3.88 4.14
C GLN A 139 -21.34 -4.83 5.05
N GLY A 140 -20.05 -4.59 5.28
CA GLY A 140 -19.16 -5.52 5.97
C GLY A 140 -18.61 -5.06 7.31
N ALA A 141 -18.71 -3.78 7.61
CA ALA A 141 -18.35 -3.26 8.91
C ALA A 141 -19.53 -3.37 9.88
N GLU A 142 -19.73 -4.52 10.46
CA GLU A 142 -20.20 -4.52 11.85
C GLU A 142 -19.15 -3.68 12.59
N VAL A 143 -19.57 -2.47 13.02
CA VAL A 143 -18.73 -1.60 13.83
C VAL A 143 -18.40 -2.39 15.11
N ASN A 144 -17.25 -3.06 15.10
CA ASN A 144 -16.82 -3.81 16.27
C ASN A 144 -16.43 -2.80 17.34
N PRO A 145 -17.19 -2.65 18.44
CA PRO A 145 -16.94 -1.65 19.47
C PRO A 145 -15.60 -1.86 20.20
N GLU A 146 -14.97 -3.04 20.03
CA GLU A 146 -13.67 -3.34 20.63
C GLU A 146 -12.50 -2.78 19.80
N GLN A 147 -12.74 -2.27 18.60
CA GLN A 147 -11.69 -1.71 17.76
C GLN A 147 -11.37 -0.26 18.15
N ASN A 148 -10.08 0.03 18.23
CA ASN A 148 -9.61 1.39 18.46
C ASN A 148 -9.37 2.12 17.12
N TYR A 149 -10.39 2.82 16.64
CA TYR A 149 -10.35 3.54 15.35
C TYR A 149 -9.35 4.70 15.30
N LEU A 150 -8.75 5.12 16.42
CA LEU A 150 -7.65 6.08 16.41
C LEU A 150 -6.44 5.55 15.64
N PHE A 151 -6.25 4.23 15.62
CA PHE A 151 -5.20 3.58 14.84
C PHE A 151 -5.48 3.52 13.33
N ALA A 152 -6.65 3.91 12.89
CA ALA A 152 -6.98 4.05 11.47
C ALA A 152 -6.30 5.27 10.83
N GLY A 153 -5.75 6.20 11.62
CA GLY A 153 -5.03 7.37 11.15
C GLY A 153 -3.55 7.15 10.83
N PHE A 154 -3.02 5.95 11.06
CA PHE A 154 -1.66 5.57 10.66
C PHE A 154 -1.63 4.99 9.26
#